data_f7b2a3ba416379043535cd0239a01fa9
#
_entry.id   f7b2a3ba416379043535cd0239a01fa9
#
_cell.length_a   1.000
_cell.length_b   1.000
_cell.length_c   1.000
_cell.angle_alpha   90.00
_cell.angle_beta   90.00
_cell.angle_gamma   90.00
#
_symmetry.space_group_name_H-M   'P 1'
#
loop_
_entity.id
_entity.type
_entity.pdbx_description
1 polymer ?
#
loop_
_entity_poly.entity_id
_entity_poly.type
_entity_poly.pdbx_seq_one_letter_code
_entity_poly.pdbx_strand_id
1 'polypeptide(L)' 'MEHGNNYLITYHNMNDKKILAMFLEEYNGMYLFKNIHGEFAITKKKIDNHEITLELIED' A
#
# COMPACT_ATOMS: atom_id res chain seq x y z
N MET A 1 5.61 5.27 -8.36
CA MET A 1 6.06 4.36 -7.29
C MET A 1 7.10 3.41 -7.88
N GLU A 2 8.11 3.08 -7.13
CA GLU A 2 9.18 2.23 -7.63
C GLU A 2 9.23 0.89 -6.90
N HIS A 3 9.50 -0.18 -7.68
CA HIS A 3 9.70 -1.52 -7.13
C HIS A 3 10.79 -1.49 -6.05
N GLY A 4 10.51 -2.11 -4.92
CA GLY A 4 11.47 -2.20 -3.81
C GLY A 4 11.34 -1.10 -2.77
N ASN A 5 10.58 -0.03 -3.05
CA ASN A 5 10.35 1.01 -2.06
C ASN A 5 9.38 0.52 -0.99
N ASN A 6 9.61 0.94 0.25
CA ASN A 6 8.75 0.57 1.37
C ASN A 6 7.74 1.67 1.66
N TYR A 7 6.54 1.25 1.98
CA TYR A 7 5.44 2.16 2.27
C TYR A 7 4.78 1.82 3.60
N LEU A 8 4.39 2.87 4.32
CA LEU A 8 3.48 2.71 5.46
C LEU A 8 2.07 2.86 4.90
N ILE A 9 1.26 1.83 5.07
CA ILE A 9 -0.10 1.78 4.54
C ILE A 9 -1.08 1.92 5.68
N THR A 10 -1.92 2.96 5.62
CA THR A 10 -2.91 3.22 6.66
C THR A 10 -4.31 2.94 6.12
N TYR A 11 -5.05 2.08 6.82
CA TYR A 11 -6.43 1.74 6.49
C TYR A 11 -7.36 2.55 7.40
N HIS A 12 -7.83 3.68 6.91
CA HIS A 12 -8.61 4.63 7.73
C HIS A 12 -9.94 4.07 8.21
N ASN A 13 -10.58 3.22 7.41
CA ASN A 13 -11.86 2.61 7.79
C ASN A 13 -11.70 1.34 8.63
N MET A 14 -10.49 1.06 9.09
CA MET A 14 -10.17 -0.07 9.97
C MET A 14 -9.44 0.41 11.22
N ASN A 15 -9.94 1.50 11.82
CA ASN A 15 -9.35 2.13 13.01
C ASN A 15 -7.91 2.58 12.78
N ASP A 16 -7.65 3.10 11.58
CA ASP A 16 -6.30 3.58 11.20
C ASP A 16 -5.23 2.51 11.35
N LYS A 17 -5.59 1.27 11.03
CA LYS A 17 -4.62 0.18 11.04
C LYS A 17 -3.48 0.48 10.08
N LYS A 18 -2.25 0.30 10.55
CA LYS A 18 -1.06 0.57 9.76
C LYS A 18 -0.25 -0.70 9.52
N ILE A 19 0.21 -0.87 8.28
CA ILE A 19 1.11 -1.98 7.95
C ILE A 19 2.24 -1.46 7.08
N LEU A 20 3.39 -2.12 7.17
CA LEU A 20 4.54 -1.83 6.32
C LEU A 20 4.61 -2.88 5.22
N ALA A 21 4.87 -2.44 4.00
CA ALA A 21 5.01 -3.34 2.88
C ALA A 21 5.89 -2.75 1.80
N MET A 22 6.49 -3.62 0.99
CA MET A 22 7.31 -3.23 -0.14
C MET A 22 6.45 -3.19 -1.39
N PHE A 23 6.59 -2.11 -2.16
CA PHE A 23 5.90 -1.99 -3.43
C PHE A 23 6.53 -2.92 -4.48
N LEU A 24 5.70 -3.67 -5.19
CA LEU A 24 6.14 -4.56 -6.25
C LEU A 24 5.89 -3.95 -7.63
N GLU A 25 4.63 -3.73 -7.95
CA GLU A 25 4.26 -3.19 -9.27
C GLU A 25 2.84 -2.68 -9.28
N GLU A 26 2.53 -1.92 -10.32
CA GLU A 26 1.17 -1.46 -10.60
C GLU A 26 0.59 -2.34 -11.71
N TYR A 27 -0.63 -2.82 -11.51
CA TYR A 27 -1.27 -3.73 -12.47
C TYR A 27 -2.79 -3.60 -12.39
N ASN A 28 -3.43 -3.37 -13.53
CA ASN A 28 -4.90 -3.31 -13.63
C ASN A 28 -5.58 -2.38 -12.61
N GLY A 29 -5.01 -1.19 -12.40
CA GLY A 29 -5.58 -0.23 -11.46
C GLY A 29 -5.35 -0.60 -10.01
N MET A 30 -4.40 -1.47 -9.76
CA MET A 30 -4.03 -1.90 -8.40
C MET A 30 -2.54 -1.70 -8.17
N TYR A 31 -2.18 -1.47 -6.92
CA TYR A 31 -0.80 -1.48 -6.49
C TYR A 31 -0.54 -2.78 -5.74
N LEU A 32 0.45 -3.54 -6.17
CA LEU A 32 0.81 -4.81 -5.54
C LEU A 32 1.93 -4.60 -4.53
N PHE A 33 1.73 -5.13 -3.33
CA PHE A 33 2.67 -5.01 -2.23
C PHE A 33 3.01 -6.37 -1.65
N LYS A 34 4.12 -6.44 -0.94
CA LYS A 34 4.57 -7.67 -0.28
C LYS A 34 5.13 -7.34 1.10
N ASN A 35 4.84 -8.19 2.07
CA ASN A 35 5.49 -8.14 3.37
C ASN A 35 5.71 -9.57 3.87
N ILE A 36 6.06 -9.73 5.16
CA ILE A 36 6.35 -11.05 5.72
C ILE A 36 5.14 -11.98 5.73
N HIS A 37 3.94 -11.42 5.58
CA HIS A 37 2.70 -12.21 5.56
C HIS A 37 2.27 -12.60 4.16
N GLY A 38 2.98 -12.13 3.13
CA GLY A 38 2.68 -12.45 1.74
C GLY A 38 2.38 -11.23 0.89
N GLU A 39 1.85 -11.49 -0.31
CA GLU A 39 1.52 -10.44 -1.27
C GLU A 39 0.06 -10.06 -1.17
N PHE A 40 -0.23 -8.78 -1.43
CA PHE A 40 -1.60 -8.29 -1.45
C PHE A 40 -1.70 -7.10 -2.40
N ALA A 41 -2.93 -6.74 -2.77
CA ALA A 41 -3.19 -5.65 -3.70
C ALA A 41 -4.05 -4.58 -3.05
N ILE A 42 -3.81 -3.32 -3.44
CA ILE A 42 -4.61 -2.18 -3.01
C ILE A 42 -5.10 -1.49 -4.27
N THR A 43 -6.41 -1.28 -4.39
CA THR A 43 -6.95 -0.61 -5.57
C THR A 43 -6.69 0.89 -5.49
N LYS A 44 -6.43 1.50 -6.65
CA LYS A 44 -6.25 2.96 -6.73
C LYS A 44 -7.50 3.69 -6.27
N LYS A 45 -8.67 3.10 -6.52
CA LYS A 45 -9.94 3.69 -6.12
C LYS A 45 -10.03 3.92 -4.62
N LYS A 46 -9.54 2.98 -3.82
CA LYS A 46 -9.55 3.13 -2.37
C LYS A 46 -8.64 4.26 -1.90
N ILE A 47 -7.53 4.45 -2.60
CA ILE A 47 -6.62 5.57 -2.31
C ILE A 47 -7.29 6.89 -2.70
N ASP A 48 -7.91 6.94 -3.88
CA ASP A 48 -8.61 8.14 -4.35
C ASP A 48 -9.77 8.53 -3.43
N ASN A 49 -10.43 7.55 -2.83
CA ASN A 49 -11.55 7.77 -1.91
C ASN A 49 -11.08 8.04 -0.47
N HIS A 50 -9.77 8.13 -0.25
CA HIS A 50 -9.17 8.38 1.07
C HIS A 50 -9.48 7.27 2.10
N GLU A 51 -9.78 6.06 1.64
CA GLU A 51 -9.95 4.91 2.52
C GLU A 51 -8.59 4.36 2.95
N ILE A 52 -7.60 4.51 2.09
CA ILE A 52 -6.23 4.05 2.33
C ILE A 52 -5.25 5.16 1.98
N THR A 53 -4.26 5.36 2.83
CA THR A 53 -3.17 6.31 2.60
C THR A 53 -1.85 5.55 2.50
N LEU A 54 -1.03 5.94 1.52
CA LEU A 54 0.30 5.38 1.33
C LEU A 54 1.33 6.46 1.67
N GLU A 55 2.31 6.11 2.49
CA GLU A 55 3.40 7.02 2.83
C GLU A 55 4.73 6.35 2.52
N LEU A 56 5.52 6.97 1.66
CA LEU A 56 6.84 6.45 1.31
C LEU A 56 7.76 6.53 2.51
N ILE A 57 8.38 5.40 2.84
CA ILE A 57 9.36 5.35 3.93
C ILE A 57 10.74 5.41 3.30
N GLU A 58 11.49 6.43 3.65
CA GLU A 58 12.86 6.61 3.18
C GLU A 58 13.84 6.35 4.32
N ASP A 59 14.90 5.64 4.00
CA ASP A 59 15.97 5.36 4.97
C ASP A 59 16.92 6.54 5.11
#